data_6d5db68e24fb24be7783235f9e6ca725
#
_entry.id   6d5db68e24fb24be7783235f9e6ca725
#
_cell.length_a   1.000
_cell.length_b   1.000
_cell.length_c   1.000
_cell.angle_alpha   90.00
_cell.angle_beta   90.00
_cell.angle_gamma   90.00
#
_symmetry.space_group_name_H-M   'P 1'
#
loop_
_entity.id
_entity.type
_entity.pdbx_description
1 polymer ?
#
loop_
_entity_poly.entity_id
_entity_poly.type
_entity_poly.pdbx_seq_one_letter_code
_entity_poly.pdbx_strand_id
1 'polypeptide(L)'
;MSTRYPTDWMWAQACELIEQAERMHRQFFHLTTSTRAQAVWEPPADVFEDEHEVIVVVALPGVPADRIQLTTEPGMLVVRAERPAPFGAEHDVRQLEIPYGFFERRIRLPDASLRAGAPETRDGCLLLRLRKSA
;
A
#
# COMPACT_ATOMS: atom_id res chain seq x y z
N MET A 1 13.18 -21.56 -21.00
CA MET A 1 13.31 -21.13 -19.62
C MET A 1 13.24 -19.62 -19.47
N SER A 2 13.88 -18.93 -20.38
CA SER A 2 13.88 -17.47 -20.37
C SER A 2 12.48 -16.87 -20.54
N THR A 3 11.54 -17.61 -21.10
CA THR A 3 10.18 -17.10 -21.32
C THR A 3 9.41 -16.85 -20.04
N ARG A 4 9.88 -17.37 -18.92
CA ARG A 4 9.25 -17.12 -17.64
C ARG A 4 9.61 -15.76 -17.05
N TYR A 5 10.64 -15.14 -17.54
CA TYR A 5 11.17 -13.90 -16.97
C TYR A 5 10.93 -12.75 -17.91
N PRO A 6 10.80 -11.56 -17.38
CA PRO A 6 10.71 -10.38 -18.25
C PRO A 6 11.99 -10.25 -19.07
N THR A 7 11.87 -9.57 -20.19
CA THR A 7 13.04 -9.22 -20.98
C THR A 7 13.90 -8.22 -20.21
N ASP A 8 15.16 -8.08 -20.63
CA ASP A 8 16.09 -7.20 -19.95
C ASP A 8 15.59 -5.78 -19.83
N TRP A 9 14.94 -5.26 -20.86
CA TRP A 9 14.44 -3.90 -20.83
C TRP A 9 13.29 -3.73 -19.83
N MET A 10 12.44 -4.76 -19.70
CA MET A 10 11.36 -4.74 -18.71
C MET A 10 11.92 -4.77 -17.29
N TRP A 11 12.96 -5.57 -17.11
CA TRP A 11 13.61 -5.68 -15.81
C TRP A 11 14.28 -4.37 -15.41
N ALA A 12 14.97 -3.75 -16.36
CA ALA A 12 15.60 -2.45 -16.13
C ALA A 12 14.57 -1.39 -15.80
N GLN A 13 13.44 -1.39 -16.51
CA GLN A 13 12.37 -0.44 -16.26
C GLN A 13 11.74 -0.64 -14.88
N ALA A 14 11.56 -1.90 -14.48
CA ALA A 14 11.04 -2.21 -13.17
C ALA A 14 11.98 -1.72 -12.06
N CYS A 15 13.27 -1.94 -12.22
CA CYS A 15 14.25 -1.46 -11.26
C CYS A 15 14.25 0.06 -11.16
N GLU A 16 14.11 0.74 -12.27
CA GLU A 16 14.05 2.20 -12.31
C GLU A 16 12.83 2.72 -11.55
N LEU A 17 11.69 2.08 -11.74
CA LEU A 17 10.47 2.45 -11.03
C LEU A 17 10.61 2.23 -9.53
N ILE A 18 11.24 1.13 -9.13
CA ILE A 18 11.48 0.84 -7.73
C ILE A 18 12.39 1.89 -7.12
N GLU A 19 13.44 2.29 -7.81
CA GLU A 19 14.34 3.33 -7.33
C GLU A 19 13.62 4.66 -7.15
N GLN A 20 12.76 5.02 -8.10
CA GLN A 20 11.98 6.25 -7.99
C GLN A 20 11.04 6.20 -6.79
N ALA A 21 10.37 5.07 -6.60
CA ALA A 21 9.48 4.89 -5.46
C ALA A 21 10.24 5.00 -4.15
N GLU A 22 11.41 4.40 -4.07
CA GLU A 22 12.22 4.49 -2.85
C GLU A 22 12.66 5.91 -2.56
N ARG A 23 13.02 6.67 -3.59
CA ARG A 23 13.38 8.07 -3.41
C ARG A 23 12.21 8.90 -2.92
N MET A 24 11.03 8.68 -3.50
CA MET A 24 9.82 9.37 -3.06
C MET A 24 9.48 9.02 -1.63
N HIS A 25 9.58 7.76 -1.27
CA HIS A 25 9.31 7.32 0.10
C HIS A 25 10.30 7.93 1.09
N ARG A 26 11.56 8.03 0.73
CA ARG A 26 12.54 8.65 1.61
C ARG A 26 12.24 10.12 1.83
N GLN A 27 11.84 10.84 0.78
CA GLN A 27 11.47 12.25 0.89
C GLN A 27 10.23 12.42 1.76
N PHE A 28 9.23 11.59 1.53
CA PHE A 28 8.00 11.61 2.31
C PHE A 28 8.28 11.30 3.78
N PHE A 29 9.08 10.29 4.03
CA PHE A 29 9.48 9.90 5.38
C PHE A 29 10.17 11.06 6.09
N HIS A 30 11.06 11.73 5.40
CA HIS A 30 11.80 12.87 5.96
C HIS A 30 10.86 14.01 6.35
N LEU A 31 9.94 14.36 5.46
CA LEU A 31 8.95 15.40 5.72
C LEU A 31 8.04 15.03 6.88
N THR A 32 7.59 13.81 6.92
CA THR A 32 6.71 13.33 7.97
C THR A 32 7.42 13.33 9.32
N THR A 33 8.67 12.93 9.34
CA THR A 33 9.45 12.90 10.57
C THR A 33 9.66 14.31 11.12
N SER A 34 9.79 15.29 10.25
CA SER A 34 10.00 16.67 10.69
C SER A 34 8.74 17.30 11.30
N THR A 35 7.56 16.80 10.95
CA THR A 35 6.29 17.38 11.39
C THR A 35 5.57 16.56 12.43
N ARG A 36 5.94 15.30 12.61
CA ARG A 36 5.26 14.39 13.52
C ARG A 36 6.26 13.55 14.28
N ALA A 37 5.81 13.05 15.44
CA ALA A 37 6.62 12.11 16.22
C ALA A 37 6.76 10.74 15.56
N GLN A 38 5.88 10.41 14.63
CA GLN A 38 5.84 9.09 14.00
C GLN A 38 6.04 9.20 12.50
N ALA A 39 6.87 8.32 11.96
CA ALA A 39 7.02 8.18 10.52
C ALA A 39 5.86 7.37 9.96
N VAL A 40 5.41 7.75 8.78
CA VAL A 40 4.31 7.07 8.09
C VAL A 40 4.81 6.65 6.71
N TRP A 41 4.57 5.39 6.37
CA TRP A 41 4.91 4.83 5.07
C TRP A 41 3.68 4.85 4.18
N GLU A 42 3.91 5.03 2.90
CA GLU A 42 2.84 5.04 1.92
C GLU A 42 2.90 3.76 1.09
N PRO A 43 2.00 2.79 1.33
CA PRO A 43 2.04 1.53 0.59
C PRO A 43 1.56 1.72 -0.84
N PRO A 44 2.13 0.99 -1.79
CA PRO A 44 1.65 1.04 -3.16
C PRO A 44 0.24 0.50 -3.30
N ALA A 45 -0.51 1.07 -4.22
CA ALA A 45 -1.90 0.70 -4.44
C ALA A 45 -2.22 0.72 -5.92
N ASP A 46 -3.05 -0.23 -6.33
CA ASP A 46 -3.57 -0.32 -7.67
C ASP A 46 -5.07 -0.15 -7.64
N VAL A 47 -5.61 0.49 -8.66
CA VAL A 47 -7.05 0.68 -8.80
C VAL A 47 -7.47 0.17 -10.16
N PHE A 48 -8.44 -0.73 -10.15
CA PHE A 48 -9.03 -1.30 -11.36
C PHE A 48 -10.49 -0.93 -11.42
N GLU A 49 -11.00 -0.69 -12.60
CA GLU A 49 -12.40 -0.27 -12.75
C GLU A 49 -13.00 -0.93 -13.98
N ASP A 50 -14.24 -1.41 -13.85
CA ASP A 50 -15.05 -1.83 -14.97
C ASP A 50 -16.44 -1.17 -14.87
N GLU A 51 -17.39 -1.66 -15.63
CA GLU A 51 -18.73 -1.08 -15.65
C GLU A 51 -19.49 -1.25 -14.34
N HIS A 52 -19.08 -2.21 -13.52
CA HIS A 52 -19.85 -2.62 -12.35
C HIS A 52 -19.18 -2.30 -11.04
N GLU A 53 -17.86 -2.23 -11.02
CA GLU A 53 -17.14 -2.10 -9.76
C GLU A 53 -15.81 -1.40 -9.92
N VAL A 54 -15.31 -0.92 -8.81
CA VAL A 54 -13.95 -0.45 -8.66
C VAL A 54 -13.25 -1.39 -7.68
N ILE A 55 -12.07 -1.86 -8.03
CA ILE A 55 -11.30 -2.74 -7.16
C ILE A 55 -10.03 -2.02 -6.75
N VAL A 56 -9.81 -1.92 -5.45
CA VAL A 56 -8.60 -1.31 -4.90
C VAL A 56 -7.76 -2.41 -4.28
N VAL A 57 -6.49 -2.45 -4.67
CA VAL A 57 -5.53 -3.41 -4.13
C VAL A 57 -4.40 -2.62 -3.49
N VAL A 58 -4.13 -2.86 -2.21
CA VAL A 58 -3.07 -2.18 -1.48
C VAL A 58 -2.10 -3.22 -0.97
N ALA A 59 -0.82 -3.04 -1.30
CA ALA A 59 0.21 -3.98 -0.87
C ALA A 59 0.54 -3.74 0.60
N LEU A 60 0.15 -4.68 1.46
CA LEU A 60 0.37 -4.61 2.91
C LEU A 60 0.87 -5.96 3.43
N PRO A 61 1.98 -6.47 2.88
CA PRO A 61 2.47 -7.79 3.31
C PRO A 61 2.87 -7.76 4.78
N GLY A 62 2.48 -8.79 5.49
CA GLY A 62 2.82 -8.92 6.89
C GLY A 62 1.98 -8.07 7.84
N VAL A 63 0.95 -7.40 7.36
CA VAL A 63 0.06 -6.62 8.21
C VAL A 63 -1.14 -7.48 8.58
N PRO A 64 -1.39 -7.70 9.89
CA PRO A 64 -2.57 -8.44 10.31
C PRO A 64 -3.85 -7.71 9.92
N ALA A 65 -4.89 -8.47 9.58
CA ALA A 65 -6.14 -7.88 9.12
C ALA A 65 -6.76 -6.96 10.19
N ASP A 66 -6.62 -7.30 11.46
CA ASP A 66 -7.15 -6.50 12.55
C ASP A 66 -6.38 -5.21 12.80
N ARG A 67 -5.28 -5.00 12.09
CA ARG A 67 -4.48 -3.78 12.15
C ARG A 67 -4.70 -2.88 10.95
N ILE A 68 -5.71 -3.15 10.14
CA ILE A 68 -6.04 -2.35 8.97
C ILE A 68 -7.34 -1.62 9.22
N GLN A 69 -7.33 -0.31 9.03
CA GLN A 69 -8.51 0.53 9.14
C GLN A 69 -8.82 1.15 7.78
N LEU A 70 -10.07 1.08 7.40
CA LEU A 70 -10.57 1.69 6.17
C LEU A 70 -11.56 2.78 6.51
N THR A 71 -11.37 3.95 5.91
CA THR A 71 -12.28 5.06 6.07
C THR A 71 -12.62 5.60 4.70
N THR A 72 -13.91 5.85 4.44
CA THR A 72 -14.32 6.46 3.19
C THR A 72 -14.69 7.91 3.45
N GLU A 73 -14.19 8.77 2.58
CA GLU A 73 -14.53 10.19 2.53
C GLU A 73 -15.09 10.44 1.13
N PRO A 74 -15.77 11.56 0.87
CA PRO A 74 -16.28 11.81 -0.47
C PRO A 74 -15.17 11.76 -1.51
N GLY A 75 -15.27 10.78 -2.44
CA GLY A 75 -14.29 10.60 -3.49
C GLY A 75 -12.94 10.08 -3.05
N MET A 76 -12.81 9.58 -1.83
CA MET A 76 -11.52 9.19 -1.28
C MET A 76 -11.65 7.97 -0.39
N LEU A 77 -10.74 7.04 -0.55
CA LEU A 77 -10.56 5.93 0.38
C LEU A 77 -9.28 6.15 1.15
N VAL A 78 -9.35 6.06 2.47
CA VAL A 78 -8.16 6.19 3.32
C VAL A 78 -7.89 4.84 3.96
N VAL A 79 -6.71 4.31 3.73
CA VAL A 79 -6.25 3.05 4.30
C VAL A 79 -5.17 3.37 5.32
N ARG A 80 -5.38 2.94 6.56
CA ARG A 80 -4.39 3.04 7.62
C ARG A 80 -4.09 1.67 8.15
N ALA A 81 -2.82 1.42 8.43
CA ALA A 81 -2.39 0.10 8.90
C ALA A 81 -1.17 0.24 9.78
N GLU A 82 -0.93 -0.78 10.57
CA GLU A 82 0.26 -0.87 11.39
C GLU A 82 0.88 -2.25 11.23
N ARG A 83 2.18 -2.26 10.93
CA ARG A 83 2.95 -3.50 10.91
C ARG A 83 3.99 -3.42 12.01
N PRO A 84 3.78 -4.15 13.12
CA PRO A 84 4.76 -4.15 14.20
C PRO A 84 6.01 -4.93 13.79
N ALA A 85 7.14 -4.52 14.33
CA ALA A 85 8.38 -5.25 14.10
C ALA A 85 8.29 -6.63 14.76
N PRO A 86 8.74 -7.68 14.06
CA PRO A 86 8.61 -9.04 14.60
C PRO A 86 9.57 -9.34 15.75
N PHE A 87 10.66 -8.59 15.84
CA PHE A 87 11.66 -8.76 16.88
C PHE A 87 11.96 -7.41 17.49
N GLY A 88 12.22 -7.39 18.77
CA GLY A 88 12.36 -6.15 19.51
C GLY A 88 13.68 -6.02 20.23
N ALA A 89 13.60 -5.50 21.47
CA ALA A 89 14.75 -5.07 22.24
C ALA A 89 15.75 -6.18 22.59
N GLU A 90 15.37 -7.44 22.41
CA GLU A 90 16.26 -8.57 22.73
C GLU A 90 17.31 -8.81 21.66
N HIS A 91 17.16 -8.16 20.51
CA HIS A 91 18.05 -8.38 19.38
C HIS A 91 18.69 -7.07 18.95
N ASP A 92 19.96 -7.15 18.57
CA ASP A 92 20.61 -6.03 17.91
C ASP A 92 20.18 -6.00 16.46
N VAL A 93 19.77 -4.84 16.01
CA VAL A 93 19.39 -4.68 14.61
C VAL A 93 20.64 -4.48 13.79
N ARG A 94 20.92 -5.40 12.89
CA ARG A 94 22.07 -5.31 12.02
C ARG A 94 21.75 -4.69 10.68
N GLN A 95 20.52 -4.89 10.22
CA GLN A 95 20.06 -4.35 8.95
C GLN A 95 18.55 -4.25 9.00
N LEU A 96 18.00 -3.11 8.65
CA LEU A 96 16.57 -2.86 8.69
C LEU A 96 16.17 -2.14 7.42
N GLU A 97 15.55 -2.85 6.49
CA GLU A 97 15.11 -2.30 5.21
C GLU A 97 13.62 -2.38 5.02
N ILE A 98 12.97 -3.31 5.71
CA ILE A 98 11.53 -3.47 5.59
C ILE A 98 10.85 -2.41 6.43
N PRO A 99 9.89 -1.67 5.86
CA PRO A 99 9.19 -0.63 6.63
C PRO A 99 8.30 -1.26 7.70
N TYR A 100 8.46 -0.80 8.91
CA TYR A 100 7.61 -1.16 10.05
C TYR A 100 6.98 0.09 10.62
N GLY A 101 5.92 -0.08 11.40
CA GLY A 101 5.22 1.02 12.01
C GLY A 101 3.95 1.34 11.24
N PHE A 102 3.72 2.60 10.99
CA PHE A 102 2.43 3.04 10.47
C PHE A 102 2.46 3.25 8.96
N PHE A 103 1.36 2.87 8.33
CA PHE A 103 1.14 3.02 6.90
C PHE A 103 -0.15 3.82 6.71
N GLU A 104 -0.13 4.71 5.75
CA GLU A 104 -1.34 5.42 5.35
C GLU A 104 -1.32 5.65 3.86
N ARG A 105 -2.43 5.34 3.21
CA ARG A 105 -2.58 5.60 1.78
C ARG A 105 -3.95 6.23 1.54
N ARG A 106 -3.94 7.35 0.84
CA ARG A 106 -5.16 8.00 0.38
C ARG A 106 -5.32 7.71 -1.09
N ILE A 107 -6.47 7.17 -1.46
CA ILE A 107 -6.72 6.72 -2.82
C ILE A 107 -7.94 7.46 -3.33
N ARG A 108 -7.74 8.21 -4.40
CA ARG A 108 -8.85 8.91 -5.04
C ARG A 108 -9.70 7.91 -5.79
N LEU A 109 -10.99 7.94 -5.54
CA LEU A 109 -11.94 7.04 -6.19
C LEU A 109 -12.60 7.76 -7.37
N PRO A 110 -13.05 7.00 -8.38
CA PRO A 110 -13.80 7.58 -9.48
C PRO A 110 -15.06 8.27 -8.98
N ASP A 111 -15.54 9.21 -9.78
CA ASP A 111 -16.69 10.03 -9.46
C ASP A 111 -17.97 9.22 -9.69
N ALA A 112 -18.27 8.35 -8.78
CA ALA A 112 -19.42 7.47 -8.87
C ALA A 112 -19.94 7.17 -7.48
N SER A 113 -21.22 6.82 -7.41
CA SER A 113 -21.79 6.35 -6.19
C SER A 113 -21.34 4.91 -5.97
N LEU A 114 -20.53 4.71 -4.96
CA LEU A 114 -19.89 3.42 -4.71
C LEU A 114 -20.35 2.85 -3.38
N ARG A 115 -20.52 1.53 -3.36
CA ARG A 115 -20.86 0.80 -2.15
C ARG A 115 -19.73 -0.18 -1.84
N ALA A 116 -19.08 0.01 -0.71
CA ALA A 116 -17.96 -0.83 -0.31
C ALA A 116 -18.45 -2.21 0.12
N GLY A 117 -17.77 -3.24 -0.38
CA GLY A 117 -17.95 -4.59 0.10
C GLY A 117 -17.06 -4.86 1.30
N ALA A 118 -17.10 -6.10 1.77
CA ALA A 118 -16.21 -6.51 2.86
C ALA A 118 -14.78 -6.56 2.34
N PRO A 119 -13.83 -5.95 3.05
CA PRO A 119 -12.43 -6.07 2.66
C PRO A 119 -11.92 -7.48 2.89
N GLU A 120 -10.97 -7.89 2.06
CA GLU A 120 -10.30 -9.17 2.26
C GLU A 120 -8.80 -8.99 2.09
N THR A 121 -8.05 -9.88 2.73
CA THR A 121 -6.60 -9.92 2.54
C THR A 121 -6.26 -11.17 1.74
N ARG A 122 -5.41 -11.01 0.74
CA ARG A 122 -5.02 -12.09 -0.15
C ARG A 122 -3.60 -11.84 -0.61
N ASP A 123 -2.76 -12.85 -0.43
CA ASP A 123 -1.38 -12.82 -0.93
C ASP A 123 -0.62 -11.56 -0.51
N GLY A 124 -0.82 -11.14 0.74
CA GLY A 124 -0.14 -9.96 1.26
C GLY A 124 -0.75 -8.64 0.84
N CYS A 125 -1.90 -8.65 0.22
CA CYS A 125 -2.56 -7.43 -0.22
C CYS A 125 -3.93 -7.30 0.41
N LEU A 126 -4.32 -6.05 0.64
CA LEU A 126 -5.69 -5.72 0.98
C LEU A 126 -6.47 -5.54 -0.32
N LEU A 127 -7.59 -6.22 -0.43
CA LEU A 127 -8.46 -6.12 -1.59
C LEU A 127 -9.80 -5.56 -1.16
N LEU A 128 -10.25 -4.49 -1.78
CA LEU A 128 -11.55 -3.89 -1.52
C LEU A 128 -12.29 -3.72 -2.82
N ARG A 129 -13.51 -4.28 -2.88
CA ARG A 129 -14.40 -4.11 -4.02
C ARG A 129 -15.46 -3.09 -3.68
N LEU A 130 -15.64 -2.12 -4.57
CA LEU A 130 -16.63 -1.09 -4.42
C LEU A 130 -17.60 -1.19 -5.60
N ARG A 131 -18.84 -1.50 -5.32
CA ARG A 131 -19.85 -1.65 -6.37
C ARG A 131 -20.41 -0.32 -6.78
N LYS A 132 -20.58 -0.15 -8.08
CA LYS A 132 -21.25 1.02 -8.61
C LYS A 132 -22.74 0.87 -8.44
N SER A 133 -23.38 1.93 -8.02
CA SER A 133 -24.85 1.97 -7.96
C SER A 133 -25.39 2.06 -9.37
N ALA A 134 -26.42 1.29 -9.63
CA ALA A 134 -27.06 1.34 -10.93
C ALA A 134 -27.82 2.65 -11.11
#